data_6d8b79aaf3aade3c7a513613d7007956
#
_entry.id   6d8b79aaf3aade3c7a513613d7007956
#
_cell.length_a   1.000
_cell.length_b   1.000
_cell.length_c   1.000
_cell.angle_alpha   90.00
_cell.angle_beta   90.00
_cell.angle_gamma   90.00
#
_symmetry.space_group_name_H-M   'P 1'
#
loop_
_entity.id
_entity.type
_entity.pdbx_description
1 polymer ?
#
loop_
_entity_poly.entity_id
_entity_poly.type
_entity_poly.pdbx_seq_one_letter_code
_entity_poly.pdbx_strand_id
1 'polypeptide(L)'
;MAVLLLDTSVIVDALNGRRGRDEFLDGLLEQRNLLACCSINVTEVYAGMLPREAAATEEFLRSLKFYEVTWDVARLAGELKNRWSKKGHTLSLPDVTVAAIALSNGLTLLTDNRKHFPMRELEIMPLPVG
;
A
#
# COMPACT_ATOMS: atom_id res chain seq x y z
N MET A 1 -18.16 1.63 4.29
CA MET A 1 -17.18 2.26 3.39
C MET A 1 -15.83 2.38 4.09
N ALA A 2 -14.80 1.93 3.45
CA ALA A 2 -13.44 1.98 4.00
C ALA A 2 -12.50 2.68 3.02
N VAL A 3 -11.40 3.22 3.54
CA VAL A 3 -10.30 3.70 2.70
C VAL A 3 -9.23 2.62 2.72
N LEU A 4 -8.92 2.08 1.55
CA LEU A 4 -8.02 0.94 1.40
C LEU A 4 -6.69 1.42 0.83
N LEU A 5 -5.63 1.29 1.61
CA LEU A 5 -4.28 1.63 1.17
C LEU A 5 -3.71 0.44 0.40
N LEU A 6 -3.36 0.65 -0.86
CA LEU A 6 -2.86 -0.42 -1.71
C LEU A 6 -1.36 -0.59 -1.50
N ASP A 7 -0.92 -1.83 -1.26
CA ASP A 7 0.50 -2.15 -1.29
C ASP A 7 1.02 -2.03 -2.73
N THR A 8 2.30 -1.75 -2.90
CA THR A 8 2.88 -1.51 -4.22
C THR A 8 2.66 -2.69 -5.19
N SER A 9 2.78 -3.93 -4.70
CA SER A 9 2.56 -5.11 -5.53
C SER A 9 1.13 -5.16 -6.09
N VAL A 10 0.14 -4.72 -5.32
CA VAL A 10 -1.25 -4.68 -5.77
C VAL A 10 -1.42 -3.64 -6.88
N ILE A 11 -0.80 -2.48 -6.73
CA ILE A 11 -0.83 -1.42 -7.75
C ILE A 11 -0.21 -1.92 -9.06
N VAL A 12 0.97 -2.54 -8.97
CA VAL A 12 1.69 -3.04 -10.15
C VAL A 12 0.88 -4.13 -10.84
N ASP A 13 0.31 -5.06 -10.08
CA ASP A 13 -0.51 -6.13 -10.65
C ASP A 13 -1.75 -5.56 -11.34
N ALA A 14 -2.41 -4.57 -10.74
CA ALA A 14 -3.58 -3.93 -11.34
C ALA A 14 -3.21 -3.21 -12.64
N LEU A 15 -2.10 -2.47 -12.65
CA LEU A 15 -1.63 -1.79 -13.86
C LEU A 15 -1.31 -2.75 -15.00
N ASN A 16 -0.83 -3.94 -14.67
CA ASN A 16 -0.46 -4.95 -15.65
C ASN A 16 -1.57 -5.98 -15.93
N GLY A 17 -2.75 -5.80 -15.36
CA GLY A 17 -3.87 -6.73 -15.52
C GLY A 17 -3.57 -8.12 -15.00
N ARG A 18 -2.73 -8.25 -13.97
CA ARG A 18 -2.31 -9.55 -13.43
C ARG A 18 -3.19 -9.98 -12.26
N ARG A 19 -3.41 -11.30 -12.18
CA ARG A 19 -4.08 -11.94 -11.03
C ARG A 19 -5.48 -11.39 -10.75
N GLY A 20 -6.13 -10.79 -11.76
CA GLY A 20 -7.46 -10.21 -11.61
C GLY A 20 -7.53 -9.01 -10.68
N ARG A 21 -6.39 -8.36 -10.38
CA ARG A 21 -6.34 -7.26 -9.42
C ARG A 21 -7.12 -6.03 -9.90
N ASP A 22 -7.04 -5.72 -11.20
CA ASP A 22 -7.78 -4.60 -11.78
C ASP A 22 -9.30 -4.78 -11.60
N GLU A 23 -9.82 -5.96 -11.90
CA GLU A 23 -11.24 -6.26 -11.72
C GLU A 23 -11.63 -6.27 -10.24
N PHE A 24 -10.76 -6.79 -9.38
CA PHE A 24 -10.99 -6.81 -7.94
C PHE A 24 -11.11 -5.39 -7.39
N LEU A 25 -10.21 -4.50 -7.79
CA LEU A 25 -10.23 -3.10 -7.35
C LEU A 25 -11.48 -2.38 -7.85
N ASP A 26 -11.89 -2.64 -9.09
CA ASP A 26 -13.13 -2.08 -9.63
C ASP A 26 -14.33 -2.50 -8.79
N GLY A 27 -14.37 -3.75 -8.37
CA GLY A 27 -15.42 -4.26 -7.48
C GLY A 27 -15.46 -3.55 -6.14
N LEU A 28 -14.28 -3.27 -5.57
CA LEU A 28 -14.19 -2.53 -4.30
C LEU A 28 -14.71 -1.10 -4.46
N LEU A 29 -14.42 -0.44 -5.58
CA LEU A 29 -14.94 0.90 -5.87
C LEU A 29 -16.45 0.87 -6.01
N GLU A 30 -17.02 -0.14 -6.66
CA GLU A 30 -18.47 -0.30 -6.79
C GLU A 30 -19.14 -0.45 -5.43
N GLN A 31 -18.43 -1.04 -4.46
CA GLN A 31 -18.90 -1.17 -3.08
C GLN A 31 -18.67 0.10 -2.27
N ARG A 32 -18.31 1.19 -2.94
CA ARG A 32 -18.12 2.53 -2.36
C ARG A 32 -16.91 2.64 -1.42
N ASN A 33 -15.93 1.76 -1.56
CA ASN A 33 -14.65 1.94 -0.90
C ASN A 33 -13.82 2.97 -1.66
N LEU A 34 -12.92 3.64 -0.95
CA LEU A 34 -11.93 4.50 -1.57
C LEU A 34 -10.60 3.76 -1.63
N LEU A 35 -9.91 3.89 -2.75
CA LEU A 35 -8.57 3.32 -2.91
C LEU A 35 -7.55 4.42 -2.70
N ALA A 36 -6.45 4.10 -2.03
CA ALA A 36 -5.43 5.06 -1.65
C ALA A 36 -4.02 4.55 -1.96
N CYS A 37 -3.10 5.48 -2.10
CA CYS A 37 -1.67 5.20 -2.18
C CYS A 37 -0.91 6.22 -1.32
N CYS A 38 0.37 5.97 -1.11
CA CYS A 38 1.22 6.89 -0.37
C CYS A 38 2.51 7.18 -1.12
N SER A 39 3.34 8.06 -0.57
CA SER A 39 4.61 8.46 -1.19
C SER A 39 5.49 7.27 -1.55
N ILE A 40 5.53 6.24 -0.70
CA ILE A 40 6.35 5.05 -0.94
C ILE A 40 5.88 4.31 -2.19
N ASN A 41 4.55 4.14 -2.33
CA ASN A 41 4.00 3.45 -3.50
C ASN A 41 4.35 4.18 -4.78
N VAL A 42 4.20 5.49 -4.79
CA VAL A 42 4.51 6.30 -5.97
C VAL A 42 5.97 6.13 -6.36
N THR A 43 6.87 6.25 -5.39
CA THR A 43 8.31 6.09 -5.63
C THR A 43 8.63 4.70 -6.19
N GLU A 44 8.10 3.65 -5.58
CA GLU A 44 8.40 2.28 -6.00
C GLU A 44 7.82 1.96 -7.37
N VAL A 45 6.60 2.43 -7.66
CA VAL A 45 5.97 2.19 -8.96
C VAL A 45 6.77 2.87 -10.07
N TYR A 46 7.13 4.15 -9.90
CA TYR A 46 7.92 4.86 -10.91
C TYR A 46 9.32 4.28 -11.06
N ALA A 47 9.91 3.77 -9.99
CA ALA A 47 11.24 3.16 -10.07
C ALA A 47 11.27 1.92 -10.96
N GLY A 48 10.17 1.18 -11.05
CA GLY A 48 10.10 -0.05 -11.84
C GLY A 48 9.36 0.06 -13.16
N MET A 49 8.82 1.24 -13.51
CA MET A 49 8.00 1.34 -14.72
C MET A 49 8.85 1.53 -15.97
N LEU A 50 8.31 1.08 -17.11
CA LEU A 50 8.92 1.33 -18.42
C LEU A 50 8.39 2.66 -18.98
N PRO A 51 9.21 3.37 -19.82
CA PRO A 51 8.78 4.67 -20.34
C PRO A 51 7.44 4.66 -21.06
N ARG A 52 7.11 3.58 -21.79
CA ARG A 52 5.85 3.47 -22.52
C ARG A 52 4.63 3.35 -21.58
N GLU A 53 4.86 3.06 -20.29
CA GLU A 53 3.80 2.89 -19.31
C GLU A 53 3.47 4.19 -18.56
N ALA A 54 4.22 5.26 -18.83
CA ALA A 54 4.16 6.48 -18.03
C ALA A 54 2.76 7.10 -17.94
N ALA A 55 2.06 7.23 -19.08
CA ALA A 55 0.75 7.88 -19.11
C ALA A 55 -0.29 7.10 -18.30
N ALA A 56 -0.37 5.79 -18.51
CA ALA A 56 -1.34 4.94 -17.79
C ALA A 56 -1.01 4.88 -16.31
N THR A 57 0.26 4.83 -15.96
CA THR A 57 0.72 4.80 -14.56
C THR A 57 0.31 6.08 -13.84
N GLU A 58 0.58 7.23 -14.44
CA GLU A 58 0.21 8.51 -13.84
C GLU A 58 -1.31 8.63 -13.67
N GLU A 59 -2.06 8.28 -14.70
CA GLU A 59 -3.52 8.34 -14.63
C GLU A 59 -4.06 7.49 -13.48
N PHE A 60 -3.56 6.26 -13.34
CA PHE A 60 -4.02 5.38 -12.28
C PHE A 60 -3.65 5.92 -10.89
N LEU A 61 -2.40 6.29 -10.68
CA LEU A 61 -1.94 6.78 -9.39
C LEU A 61 -2.66 8.06 -8.96
N ARG A 62 -2.91 8.97 -9.90
CA ARG A 62 -3.62 10.21 -9.59
C ARG A 62 -5.12 10.00 -9.33
N SER A 63 -5.67 8.86 -9.70
CA SER A 63 -7.05 8.51 -9.36
C SER A 63 -7.20 8.05 -7.91
N LEU A 64 -6.10 7.71 -7.24
CA LEU A 64 -6.09 7.22 -5.86
C LEU A 64 -6.00 8.39 -4.89
N LYS A 65 -6.56 8.20 -3.70
CA LYS A 65 -6.38 9.17 -2.63
C LYS A 65 -4.94 9.09 -2.15
N PHE A 66 -4.24 10.21 -2.15
CA PHE A 66 -2.81 10.23 -1.83
C PHE A 66 -2.56 10.61 -0.38
N TYR A 67 -1.67 9.87 0.29
CA TYR A 67 -1.21 10.16 1.66
C TYR A 67 0.29 10.36 1.64
N GLU A 68 0.75 11.52 2.09
CA GLU A 68 2.19 11.81 2.13
C GLU A 68 2.83 11.26 3.39
N VAL A 69 4.13 11.05 3.34
CA VAL A 69 4.93 10.70 4.52
C VAL A 69 5.25 11.99 5.26
N THR A 70 4.52 12.24 6.34
CA THR A 70 4.74 13.40 7.20
C THR A 70 5.86 13.11 8.19
N TRP A 71 6.28 14.13 8.93
CA TRP A 71 7.26 13.95 10.00
C TRP A 71 6.80 12.92 11.02
N ASP A 72 5.54 13.03 11.45
CA ASP A 72 4.97 12.11 12.45
C ASP A 72 4.89 10.67 11.92
N VAL A 73 4.52 10.49 10.65
CA VAL A 73 4.49 9.18 10.03
C VAL A 73 5.89 8.59 9.96
N ALA A 74 6.89 9.39 9.57
CA ALA A 74 8.27 8.92 9.49
C ALA A 74 8.78 8.49 10.87
N ARG A 75 8.46 9.23 11.92
CA ARG A 75 8.83 8.87 13.29
C ARG A 75 8.18 7.55 13.70
N LEU A 76 6.88 7.41 13.46
CA LEU A 76 6.17 6.17 13.77
C LEU A 76 6.76 4.98 13.03
N ALA A 77 7.09 5.16 11.74
CA ALA A 77 7.72 4.10 10.96
C ALA A 77 9.03 3.63 11.57
N GLY A 78 9.86 4.58 11.98
CA GLY A 78 11.13 4.25 12.65
C GLY A 78 10.91 3.54 13.99
N GLU A 79 9.94 3.99 14.77
CA GLU A 79 9.59 3.36 16.03
C GLU A 79 9.10 1.92 15.83
N LEU A 80 8.28 1.69 14.81
CA LEU A 80 7.80 0.35 14.47
C LEU A 80 8.98 -0.56 14.09
N LYS A 81 9.87 -0.08 13.25
CA LYS A 81 11.04 -0.87 12.85
C LYS A 81 11.90 -1.24 14.05
N ASN A 82 12.15 -0.28 14.93
CA ASN A 82 12.93 -0.50 16.17
C ASN A 82 12.25 -1.54 17.06
N ARG A 83 10.95 -1.39 17.30
CA ARG A 83 10.17 -2.30 18.17
C ARG A 83 10.21 -3.74 17.67
N TRP A 84 9.97 -3.93 16.37
CA TRP A 84 9.93 -5.28 15.79
C TRP A 84 11.30 -5.90 15.65
N SER A 85 12.34 -5.09 15.42
CA SER A 85 13.71 -5.57 15.42
C SER A 85 14.08 -6.22 16.76
N LYS A 86 13.64 -5.62 17.86
CA LYS A 86 13.88 -6.18 19.21
C LYS A 86 13.18 -7.50 19.45
N LYS A 87 12.14 -7.79 18.67
CA LYS A 87 11.40 -9.06 18.72
C LYS A 87 11.94 -10.08 17.71
N GLY A 88 13.03 -9.76 17.03
CA GLY A 88 13.63 -10.65 16.04
C GLY A 88 13.08 -10.55 14.64
N HIS A 89 12.27 -9.52 14.35
CA HIS A 89 11.70 -9.30 13.01
C HIS A 89 12.38 -8.12 12.33
N THR A 90 13.07 -8.38 11.24
CA THR A 90 13.69 -7.31 10.43
C THR A 90 12.72 -6.87 9.36
N LEU A 91 12.02 -5.77 9.62
CA LEU A 91 11.08 -5.19 8.66
C LEU A 91 11.78 -4.14 7.81
N SER A 92 11.41 -4.04 6.53
CA SER A 92 12.01 -3.04 5.64
C SER A 92 11.47 -1.64 5.94
N LEU A 93 12.26 -0.61 5.62
CA LEU A 93 11.81 0.78 5.77
C LEU A 93 10.54 1.05 4.95
N PRO A 94 10.45 0.63 3.68
CA PRO A 94 9.20 0.82 2.94
C PRO A 94 7.99 0.19 3.63
N ASP A 95 8.10 -1.03 4.12
CA ASP A 95 6.98 -1.72 4.75
C ASP A 95 6.53 -1.03 6.04
N VAL A 96 7.46 -0.64 6.91
CA VAL A 96 7.08 0.04 8.15
C VAL A 96 6.50 1.43 7.86
N THR A 97 6.94 2.08 6.78
CA THR A 97 6.39 3.38 6.38
C THR A 97 4.95 3.23 5.88
N VAL A 98 4.68 2.23 5.06
CA VAL A 98 3.32 1.93 4.61
C VAL A 98 2.42 1.60 5.82
N ALA A 99 2.91 0.78 6.74
CA ALA A 99 2.16 0.46 7.96
C ALA A 99 1.87 1.73 8.78
N ALA A 100 2.85 2.61 8.92
CA ALA A 100 2.68 3.86 9.66
C ALA A 100 1.64 4.78 9.01
N ILE A 101 1.61 4.87 7.70
CA ILE A 101 0.57 5.60 6.96
C ILE A 101 -0.81 5.07 7.31
N ALA A 102 -0.98 3.74 7.23
CA ALA A 102 -2.26 3.11 7.50
C ALA A 102 -2.70 3.35 8.95
N LEU A 103 -1.80 3.14 9.90
CA LEU A 103 -2.10 3.33 11.33
C LEU A 103 -2.43 4.78 11.66
N SER A 104 -1.68 5.72 11.10
CA SER A 104 -1.87 7.15 11.38
C SER A 104 -3.16 7.71 10.82
N ASN A 105 -3.69 7.09 9.76
CA ASN A 105 -4.85 7.62 9.04
C ASN A 105 -6.08 6.70 9.14
N GLY A 106 -6.00 5.64 9.94
CA GLY A 106 -7.12 4.71 10.09
C GLY A 106 -7.49 3.97 8.83
N LEU A 107 -6.48 3.58 8.03
CA LEU A 107 -6.70 2.90 6.76
C LEU A 107 -6.58 1.39 6.92
N THR A 108 -7.29 0.65 6.06
CA THR A 108 -7.09 -0.78 5.91
C THR A 108 -6.05 -1.02 4.83
N LEU A 109 -5.07 -1.85 5.09
CA LEU A 109 -4.03 -2.19 4.11
C LEU A 109 -4.48 -3.36 3.24
N LEU A 110 -4.36 -3.21 1.93
CA LEU A 110 -4.64 -4.26 0.96
C LEU A 110 -3.31 -4.79 0.44
N THR A 111 -2.95 -6.00 0.85
CA THR A 111 -1.66 -6.61 0.50
C THR A 111 -1.77 -8.12 0.43
N ASP A 112 -0.96 -8.75 -0.42
CA ASP A 112 -0.77 -10.20 -0.43
C ASP A 112 0.49 -10.64 0.32
N ASN A 113 1.23 -9.69 0.91
CA ASN A 113 2.44 -9.95 1.68
C ASN A 113 2.20 -9.76 3.18
N ARG A 114 1.15 -10.38 3.68
CA ARG A 114 0.71 -10.20 5.07
C ARG A 114 1.82 -10.41 6.10
N LYS A 115 2.73 -11.34 5.87
CA LYS A 115 3.83 -11.63 6.79
C LYS A 115 4.82 -10.48 6.95
N HIS A 116 4.81 -9.51 6.01
CA HIS A 116 5.64 -8.31 6.11
C HIS A 116 5.05 -7.28 7.07
N PHE A 117 3.83 -7.49 7.54
CA PHE A 117 3.08 -6.55 8.36
C PHE A 117 2.55 -7.24 9.61
N PRO A 118 3.44 -7.58 10.57
CA PRO A 118 3.04 -8.36 11.77
C PRO A 118 2.34 -7.55 12.85
N MET A 119 2.11 -6.25 12.64
CA MET A 119 1.48 -5.39 13.63
C MET A 119 0.01 -5.76 13.84
N ARG A 120 -0.37 -6.06 15.09
CA ARG A 120 -1.74 -6.46 15.42
C ARG A 120 -2.76 -5.35 15.22
N GLU A 121 -2.36 -4.09 15.47
CA GLU A 121 -3.22 -2.94 15.35
C GLU A 121 -3.51 -2.55 13.90
N LEU A 122 -2.77 -3.12 12.94
CA LEU A 122 -2.95 -2.84 11.53
C LEU A 122 -4.05 -3.72 10.95
N GLU A 123 -5.09 -3.10 10.39
CA GLU A 123 -6.12 -3.84 9.67
C GLU A 123 -5.63 -4.19 8.27
N ILE A 124 -5.71 -5.47 7.93
CA ILE A 124 -5.30 -5.97 6.62
C ILE A 124 -6.49 -6.66 5.98
N MET A 125 -6.80 -6.28 4.74
CA MET A 125 -7.78 -6.98 3.93
C MET A 125 -7.04 -7.98 3.04
N PRO A 126 -7.38 -9.28 3.12
CA PRO A 126 -6.75 -10.27 2.25
C PRO A 126 -7.20 -10.10 0.81
N LEU A 127 -6.32 -10.46 -0.12
CA LEU A 127 -6.62 -10.47 -1.53
C LEU A 127 -7.06 -11.86 -1.96
N PRO A 128 -7.93 -11.96 -2.99
CA PRO A 128 -8.26 -13.26 -3.56
C PRO A 128 -7.01 -13.95 -4.10
N VAL A 129 -6.96 -15.26 -3.95
CA VAL A 129 -5.91 -16.09 -4.56
C VAL A 129 -6.17 -16.09 -6.07
N GLY A 130 -5.18 -15.57 -6.81
CA GLY A 130 -5.35 -15.41 -8.25
C GLY A 130 -4.35 -16.16 -9.08
#